data_ecaa3870dc108a60f25d617d1e1df4f5
#
_entry.id   ecaa3870dc108a60f25d617d1e1df4f5
#
_cell.length_a   1.000
_cell.length_b   1.000
_cell.length_c   1.000
_cell.angle_alpha   90.00
_cell.angle_beta   90.00
_cell.angle_gamma   90.00
#
_symmetry.space_group_name_H-M   'P 1'
#
loop_
_entity.id
_entity.type
_entity.pdbx_description
1 polymer ?
#
loop_
_entity_poly.entity_id
_entity_poly.type
_entity_poly.pdbx_seq_one_letter_code
_entity_poly.pdbx_strand_id
1 'polypeptide(L)'
;IAKGKNNKNESVQKYRDILKAAVIMEDENADYLLLGIENQTEIHYAMPVRNMIYDALQYGNQVAAIAAQNVKEKKAPTRAEFLSGFYKADKLRPVITLVLHFGADPWDGATSLHEMMDFPLEEMRTFIQDYKIHLIDPAALEPDELEKFSTSLREVLGCIKYSKDKEKLSSFIRNNTRMMLEINAARVIQAITNITLDLSEEVEEVDMCKAIDDMMQDRK
;
A
#
# COMPACT_ATOMS: atom_id res chain seq x y z
N ILE A 1 -3.73 13.31 48.37
CA ILE A 1 -3.14 12.06 47.86
C ILE A 1 -4.14 11.54 46.82
N ALA A 2 -3.87 11.80 45.55
CA ALA A 2 -4.70 11.33 44.44
C ALA A 2 -4.26 9.89 44.10
N LYS A 3 -5.21 8.94 44.14
CA LYS A 3 -5.02 7.58 43.64
C LYS A 3 -4.80 7.61 42.14
N GLY A 4 -3.61 7.21 41.69
CA GLY A 4 -3.33 7.00 40.29
C GLY A 4 -4.22 5.91 39.71
N LYS A 5 -4.95 6.24 38.63
CA LYS A 5 -5.63 5.26 37.79
C LYS A 5 -4.56 4.41 37.11
N ASN A 6 -4.64 3.09 37.26
CA ASN A 6 -3.93 2.11 36.48
C ASN A 6 -4.19 2.35 34.99
N ASN A 7 -3.23 2.90 34.29
CA ASN A 7 -3.17 2.81 32.84
C ASN A 7 -2.88 1.33 32.50
N LYS A 8 -3.92 0.60 32.14
CA LYS A 8 -3.75 -0.63 31.35
C LYS A 8 -3.05 -0.17 30.06
N ASN A 9 -1.84 -0.67 29.85
CA ASN A 9 -1.21 -0.66 28.53
C ASN A 9 -2.11 -1.45 27.57
N GLU A 10 -3.06 -0.78 26.96
CA GLU A 10 -3.71 -1.30 25.77
C GLU A 10 -2.63 -1.30 24.68
N SER A 11 -2.13 -2.47 24.35
CA SER A 11 -1.30 -2.66 23.18
C SER A 11 -2.16 -2.25 21.98
N VAL A 12 -1.89 -1.07 21.43
CA VAL A 12 -2.57 -0.60 20.23
C VAL A 12 -2.08 -1.49 19.09
N GLN A 13 -2.85 -2.51 18.82
CA GLN A 13 -2.61 -3.42 17.71
C GLN A 13 -3.08 -2.70 16.45
N LYS A 14 -2.13 -2.14 15.70
CA LYS A 14 -2.40 -1.51 14.40
C LYS A 14 -2.13 -2.54 13.32
N TYR A 15 -3.11 -2.76 12.46
CA TYR A 15 -3.02 -3.66 11.32
C TYR A 15 -2.96 -2.84 10.03
N ARG A 16 -2.14 -3.27 9.10
CA ARG A 16 -2.20 -2.86 7.69
C ARG A 16 -3.35 -3.57 7.01
N ASP A 17 -3.84 -2.98 5.92
CA ASP A 17 -4.84 -3.62 5.09
C ASP A 17 -4.28 -4.94 4.51
N ILE A 18 -3.06 -4.90 3.99
CA ILE A 18 -2.37 -6.09 3.47
C ILE A 18 -0.88 -6.03 3.84
N LEU A 19 -0.34 -7.14 4.32
CA LEU A 19 1.11 -7.35 4.50
C LEU A 19 1.49 -8.70 3.90
N LYS A 20 2.36 -8.70 2.90
CA LYS A 20 2.86 -9.92 2.25
C LYS A 20 4.38 -9.92 2.19
N ALA A 21 4.98 -11.11 2.32
CA ALA A 21 6.35 -11.30 1.92
C ALA A 21 6.42 -11.37 0.38
N ALA A 22 7.27 -10.55 -0.20
CA ALA A 22 7.57 -10.56 -1.62
C ALA A 22 9.01 -11.02 -1.84
N VAL A 23 9.25 -11.67 -2.96
CA VAL A 23 10.59 -12.11 -3.38
C VAL A 23 10.93 -11.36 -4.66
N ILE A 24 12.04 -10.64 -4.62
CA ILE A 24 12.61 -10.04 -5.82
C ILE A 24 13.72 -10.96 -6.30
N MET A 25 13.62 -11.41 -7.54
CA MET A 25 14.63 -12.26 -8.20
C MET A 25 15.44 -11.37 -9.14
N GLU A 26 16.74 -11.28 -8.89
CA GLU A 26 17.70 -10.63 -9.76
C GLU A 26 18.93 -11.53 -9.88
N ASP A 27 19.29 -11.93 -11.10
CA ASP A 27 20.49 -12.72 -11.44
C ASP A 27 20.76 -13.94 -10.52
N GLU A 28 19.77 -14.82 -10.34
CA GLU A 28 19.80 -15.99 -9.46
C GLU A 28 19.84 -15.70 -7.95
N ASN A 29 19.86 -14.44 -7.55
CA ASN A 29 19.72 -14.02 -6.16
C ASN A 29 18.26 -13.73 -5.83
N ALA A 30 17.81 -14.22 -4.68
CA ALA A 30 16.47 -13.92 -4.17
C ALA A 30 16.59 -13.01 -2.96
N ASP A 31 16.12 -11.76 -3.12
CA ASP A 31 15.99 -10.83 -2.01
C ASP A 31 14.55 -10.84 -1.48
N TYR A 32 14.43 -10.90 -0.17
CA TYR A 32 13.14 -10.90 0.51
C TYR A 32 12.83 -9.53 1.07
N LEU A 33 11.63 -9.04 0.81
CA LEU A 33 11.11 -7.82 1.40
C LEU A 33 9.71 -8.04 1.96
N LEU A 34 9.28 -7.16 2.84
CA LEU A 34 7.90 -7.09 3.31
C LEU A 34 7.20 -5.95 2.58
N LEU A 35 6.18 -6.31 1.79
CA LEU A 35 5.35 -5.36 1.07
C LEU A 35 4.06 -5.13 1.85
N GLY A 36 3.87 -3.90 2.32
CA GLY A 36 2.63 -3.42 2.91
C GLY A 36 1.82 -2.65 1.88
N ILE A 37 0.50 -2.82 1.88
CA ILE A 37 -0.41 -2.05 1.04
C ILE A 37 -1.46 -1.42 1.95
N GLU A 38 -1.64 -0.11 1.82
CA GLU A 38 -2.68 0.68 2.45
C GLU A 38 -3.64 1.18 1.37
N ASN A 39 -4.86 0.68 1.40
CA ASN A 39 -5.91 1.12 0.46
C ASN A 39 -6.64 2.32 1.05
N GLN A 40 -6.68 3.43 0.32
CA GLN A 40 -7.32 4.66 0.77
C GLN A 40 -8.34 5.12 -0.27
N THR A 41 -9.61 5.19 0.11
CA THR A 41 -10.66 5.85 -0.70
C THR A 41 -10.79 7.32 -0.32
N GLU A 42 -10.51 7.64 0.93
CA GLU A 42 -10.47 9.00 1.48
C GLU A 42 -9.03 9.34 1.89
N ILE A 43 -8.66 10.61 1.76
CA ILE A 43 -7.30 11.06 2.09
C ILE A 43 -7.10 11.06 3.60
N HIS A 44 -6.09 10.32 4.04
CA HIS A 44 -5.66 10.34 5.43
C HIS A 44 -4.49 11.32 5.58
N TYR A 45 -4.78 12.56 6.00
CA TYR A 45 -3.80 13.64 6.07
C TYR A 45 -2.58 13.38 6.95
N ALA A 46 -2.60 12.40 7.84
CA ALA A 46 -1.46 11.96 8.63
C ALA A 46 -0.86 10.64 8.12
N MET A 47 -0.96 10.35 6.81
CA MET A 47 -0.49 9.10 6.22
C MET A 47 1.01 8.85 6.42
N PRO A 48 1.92 9.83 6.31
CA PRO A 48 3.34 9.60 6.59
C PRO A 48 3.59 9.05 8.01
N VAL A 49 2.92 9.62 9.01
CA VAL A 49 3.04 9.13 10.40
C VAL A 49 2.44 7.73 10.56
N ARG A 50 1.30 7.47 9.93
CA ARG A 50 0.64 6.17 9.98
C ARG A 50 1.54 5.08 9.38
N ASN A 51 2.11 5.31 8.21
CA ASN A 51 3.02 4.36 7.56
C ASN A 51 4.32 4.17 8.35
N MET A 52 4.91 5.26 8.85
CA MET A 52 6.10 5.20 9.70
C MET A 52 5.88 4.30 10.92
N ILE A 53 4.71 4.39 11.58
CA ILE A 53 4.37 3.52 12.71
C ILE A 53 4.31 2.06 12.25
N TYR A 54 3.68 1.76 11.13
CA TYR A 54 3.57 0.40 10.63
C TYR A 54 4.93 -0.20 10.28
N ASP A 55 5.80 0.55 9.60
CA ASP A 55 7.14 0.10 9.25
C ASP A 55 7.98 -0.11 10.51
N ALA A 56 7.93 0.82 11.46
CA ALA A 56 8.63 0.70 12.74
C ALA A 56 8.18 -0.54 13.53
N LEU A 57 6.88 -0.84 13.55
CA LEU A 57 6.36 -2.06 14.19
C LEU A 57 6.90 -3.33 13.51
N GLN A 58 6.98 -3.36 12.18
CA GLN A 58 7.53 -4.50 11.45
C GLN A 58 9.03 -4.68 11.72
N TYR A 59 9.82 -3.61 11.73
CA TYR A 59 11.22 -3.69 12.14
C TYR A 59 11.38 -4.12 13.60
N GLY A 60 10.56 -3.60 14.50
CA GLY A 60 10.53 -4.03 15.90
C GLY A 60 10.25 -5.53 16.06
N ASN A 61 9.26 -6.05 15.32
CA ASN A 61 8.94 -7.48 15.32
C ASN A 61 10.10 -8.34 14.79
N GLN A 62 10.79 -7.89 13.74
CA GLN A 62 11.95 -8.60 13.21
C GLN A 62 13.09 -8.64 14.25
N VAL A 63 13.39 -7.50 14.89
CA VAL A 63 14.41 -7.44 15.94
C VAL A 63 14.05 -8.40 17.07
N ALA A 64 12.81 -8.40 17.56
CA ALA A 64 12.37 -9.29 18.63
C ALA A 64 12.47 -10.78 18.24
N ALA A 65 12.09 -11.12 17.00
CA ALA A 65 12.17 -12.50 16.51
C ALA A 65 13.62 -13.00 16.40
N ILE A 66 14.53 -12.15 15.86
CA ILE A 66 15.95 -12.46 15.74
C ILE A 66 16.56 -12.62 17.14
N ALA A 67 16.28 -11.69 18.05
CA ALA A 67 16.77 -11.77 19.42
C ALA A 67 16.32 -13.05 20.15
N ALA A 68 15.04 -13.43 19.97
CA ALA A 68 14.50 -14.66 20.53
C ALA A 68 15.20 -15.91 19.96
N GLN A 69 15.55 -15.91 18.67
CA GLN A 69 16.30 -16.98 18.04
C GLN A 69 17.74 -17.05 18.56
N ASN A 70 18.42 -15.92 18.66
CA ASN A 70 19.78 -15.82 19.18
C ASN A 70 19.91 -16.34 20.61
N VAL A 71 18.92 -16.03 21.46
CA VAL A 71 18.86 -16.59 22.84
C VAL A 71 18.77 -18.10 22.85
N LYS A 72 17.99 -18.70 21.95
CA LYS A 72 17.87 -20.17 21.83
C LYS A 72 19.17 -20.80 21.37
N GLU A 73 19.90 -20.18 20.44
CA GLU A 73 21.15 -20.69 19.90
C GLU A 73 22.32 -20.55 20.88
N LYS A 74 22.20 -19.72 21.91
CA LYS A 74 23.23 -19.49 22.95
C LYS A 74 24.61 -19.11 22.41
N LYS A 75 24.69 -18.41 21.30
CA LYS A 75 25.93 -18.05 20.60
C LYS A 75 26.18 -16.53 20.65
N ALA A 76 26.21 -15.92 21.83
CA ALA A 76 26.55 -14.50 21.96
C ALA A 76 28.08 -14.31 21.91
N PRO A 77 28.67 -13.80 20.80
CA PRO A 77 30.12 -13.65 20.64
C PRO A 77 30.71 -12.59 21.56
N THR A 78 29.92 -11.58 21.92
CA THR A 78 30.35 -10.47 22.77
C THR A 78 29.34 -10.15 23.87
N ARG A 79 29.76 -9.42 24.90
CA ARG A 79 28.84 -8.95 25.93
C ARG A 79 27.76 -7.99 25.39
N ALA A 80 28.11 -7.15 24.41
CA ALA A 80 27.17 -6.21 23.83
C ALA A 80 26.06 -6.96 23.05
N GLU A 81 26.40 -7.98 22.28
CA GLU A 81 25.46 -8.82 21.54
C GLU A 81 24.58 -9.65 22.50
N PHE A 82 25.16 -10.14 23.61
CA PHE A 82 24.37 -10.81 24.63
C PHE A 82 23.33 -9.87 25.27
N LEU A 83 23.70 -8.63 25.57
CA LEU A 83 22.80 -7.65 26.21
C LEU A 83 21.71 -7.16 25.24
N SER A 84 22.04 -6.95 23.97
CA SER A 84 21.09 -6.47 22.97
C SER A 84 20.20 -7.62 22.45
N GLY A 85 20.68 -8.85 22.47
CA GLY A 85 20.08 -10.00 21.81
C GLY A 85 20.15 -9.94 20.27
N PHE A 86 20.60 -8.82 19.70
CA PHE A 86 20.77 -8.62 18.26
C PHE A 86 22.27 -8.55 17.94
N TYR A 87 22.74 -9.41 17.04
CA TYR A 87 24.16 -9.55 16.76
C TYR A 87 24.58 -8.62 15.62
N LYS A 88 25.85 -8.27 15.59
CA LYS A 88 26.42 -7.38 14.57
C LYS A 88 26.21 -7.91 13.14
N ALA A 89 26.16 -9.21 12.98
CA ALA A 89 25.95 -9.88 11.69
C ALA A 89 24.46 -9.97 11.29
N ASP A 90 23.54 -9.78 12.24
CA ASP A 90 22.11 -9.87 11.97
C ASP A 90 21.67 -8.76 11.01
N LYS A 91 20.72 -9.08 10.15
CA LYS A 91 20.16 -8.15 9.16
C LYS A 91 18.64 -8.17 9.23
N LEU A 92 18.05 -7.02 9.03
CA LEU A 92 16.61 -6.88 8.86
C LEU A 92 16.25 -6.97 7.38
N ARG A 93 15.07 -7.52 7.10
CA ARG A 93 14.48 -7.47 5.77
C ARG A 93 13.89 -6.09 5.53
N PRO A 94 14.09 -5.48 4.36
CA PRO A 94 13.45 -4.22 4.01
C PRO A 94 11.92 -4.30 4.15
N VAL A 95 11.31 -3.22 4.60
CA VAL A 95 9.86 -3.04 4.63
C VAL A 95 9.53 -1.91 3.68
N ILE A 96 8.68 -2.17 2.68
CA ILE A 96 8.17 -1.17 1.74
C ILE A 96 6.66 -1.10 1.91
N THR A 97 6.13 0.09 2.16
CA THR A 97 4.68 0.31 2.22
C THR A 97 4.23 1.17 1.06
N LEU A 98 3.35 0.62 0.23
CA LEU A 98 2.66 1.36 -0.83
C LEU A 98 1.33 1.90 -0.31
N VAL A 99 1.06 3.16 -0.57
CA VAL A 99 -0.25 3.79 -0.37
C VAL A 99 -0.94 3.84 -1.73
N LEU A 100 -2.04 3.13 -1.86
CA LEU A 100 -2.84 3.11 -3.07
C LEU A 100 -4.10 3.93 -2.85
N HIS A 101 -4.20 5.06 -3.53
CA HIS A 101 -5.34 5.95 -3.44
C HIS A 101 -6.39 5.57 -4.48
N PHE A 102 -7.54 5.10 -4.02
CA PHE A 102 -8.67 4.75 -4.88
C PHE A 102 -9.68 5.89 -5.07
N GLY A 103 -9.40 7.06 -4.49
CA GLY A 103 -10.23 8.25 -4.68
C GLY A 103 -10.16 8.75 -6.11
N ALA A 104 -11.27 9.33 -6.58
CA ALA A 104 -11.33 9.94 -7.91
C ALA A 104 -10.74 11.36 -7.94
N ASP A 105 -10.50 11.97 -6.78
CA ASP A 105 -9.80 13.24 -6.64
C ASP A 105 -8.31 12.98 -6.46
N PRO A 106 -7.44 13.86 -6.99
CA PRO A 106 -6.02 13.77 -6.75
C PRO A 106 -5.70 13.84 -5.25
N TRP A 107 -4.64 13.14 -4.85
CA TRP A 107 -4.13 13.23 -3.49
C TRP A 107 -3.63 14.64 -3.19
N ASP A 108 -4.14 15.28 -2.13
CA ASP A 108 -3.75 16.62 -1.68
C ASP A 108 -3.11 16.63 -0.28
N GLY A 109 -2.90 15.44 0.31
CA GLY A 109 -2.26 15.29 1.61
C GLY A 109 -0.73 15.28 1.53
N ALA A 110 -0.08 15.46 2.68
CA ALA A 110 1.37 15.35 2.78
C ALA A 110 1.86 13.96 2.32
N THR A 111 2.97 13.95 1.59
CA THR A 111 3.67 12.76 1.13
C THR A 111 4.92 12.45 1.93
N SER A 112 5.33 13.36 2.81
CA SER A 112 6.46 13.18 3.70
C SER A 112 6.18 13.71 5.10
N LEU A 113 6.96 13.22 6.08
CA LEU A 113 6.87 13.69 7.45
C LEU A 113 7.27 15.17 7.58
N HIS A 114 8.26 15.61 6.80
CA HIS A 114 8.70 17.00 6.79
C HIS A 114 7.64 17.97 6.28
N GLU A 115 6.79 17.57 5.34
CA GLU A 115 5.67 18.38 4.85
C GLU A 115 4.59 18.60 5.92
N MET A 116 4.57 17.75 6.95
CA MET A 116 3.63 17.84 8.07
C MET A 116 4.18 18.67 9.25
N MET A 117 5.44 19.12 9.18
CA MET A 117 6.11 19.78 10.29
C MET A 117 6.23 21.29 10.05
N ASP A 118 6.10 22.04 11.14
CA ASP A 118 6.52 23.42 11.21
C ASP A 118 7.95 23.49 11.76
N PHE A 119 8.86 24.07 10.98
CA PHE A 119 10.26 24.21 11.37
C PHE A 119 10.53 25.68 11.75
N PRO A 120 10.62 26.01 13.06
CA PRO A 120 10.97 27.35 13.51
C PRO A 120 12.29 27.87 12.97
N LEU A 121 13.24 26.95 12.71
CA LEU A 121 14.51 27.20 12.08
C LEU A 121 14.74 26.13 11.01
N GLU A 122 15.05 26.50 9.77
CA GLU A 122 15.21 25.57 8.65
C GLU A 122 16.34 24.54 8.90
N GLU A 123 17.39 24.95 9.66
CA GLU A 123 18.48 24.06 10.03
C GLU A 123 18.02 22.84 10.86
N MET A 124 16.88 22.95 11.58
CA MET A 124 16.34 21.83 12.35
C MET A 124 15.92 20.65 11.47
N ARG A 125 15.60 20.90 10.21
CA ARG A 125 15.23 19.88 9.23
C ARG A 125 16.34 18.83 9.06
N THR A 126 17.59 19.22 9.19
CA THR A 126 18.74 18.31 9.04
C THR A 126 18.87 17.28 10.17
N PHE A 127 18.30 17.57 11.34
CA PHE A 127 18.34 16.68 12.51
C PHE A 127 17.16 15.72 12.59
N ILE A 128 16.13 15.93 11.79
CA ILE A 128 14.91 15.13 11.78
C ILE A 128 14.89 14.29 10.53
N GLN A 129 14.79 12.96 10.68
CA GLN A 129 14.69 12.07 9.54
C GLN A 129 13.35 12.28 8.84
N ASP A 130 13.39 12.51 7.53
CA ASP A 130 12.18 12.54 6.74
C ASP A 130 11.70 11.11 6.44
N TYR A 131 10.42 10.88 6.60
CA TYR A 131 9.78 9.64 6.21
C TYR A 131 8.82 9.91 5.07
N LYS A 132 9.11 9.36 3.89
CA LYS A 132 8.30 9.52 2.66
C LYS A 132 7.43 8.31 2.45
N ILE A 133 6.19 8.54 2.02
CA ILE A 133 5.31 7.47 1.56
C ILE A 133 5.54 7.15 0.08
N HIS A 134 5.29 5.91 -0.30
CA HIS A 134 5.25 5.49 -1.71
C HIS A 134 3.79 5.54 -2.17
N LEU A 135 3.37 6.68 -2.69
CA LEU A 135 1.99 6.93 -3.12
C LEU A 135 1.81 6.48 -4.57
N ILE A 136 0.74 5.72 -4.80
CA ILE A 136 0.18 5.47 -6.13
C ILE A 136 -1.15 6.20 -6.18
N ASP A 137 -1.19 7.32 -6.89
CA ASP A 137 -2.38 8.13 -7.12
C ASP A 137 -2.78 8.04 -8.60
N PRO A 138 -3.78 7.23 -8.95
CA PRO A 138 -4.22 7.04 -10.33
C PRO A 138 -4.61 8.33 -11.02
N ALA A 139 -5.18 9.30 -10.28
CA ALA A 139 -5.59 10.59 -10.86
C ALA A 139 -4.39 11.40 -11.39
N ALA A 140 -3.22 11.25 -10.75
CA ALA A 140 -1.98 11.94 -11.11
C ALA A 140 -1.09 11.17 -12.10
N LEU A 141 -1.32 9.86 -12.30
CA LEU A 141 -0.51 9.07 -13.23
C LEU A 141 -0.65 9.56 -14.66
N GLU A 142 0.46 9.69 -15.37
CA GLU A 142 0.43 9.91 -16.81
C GLU A 142 0.05 8.61 -17.56
N PRO A 143 -0.50 8.71 -18.80
CA PRO A 143 -0.94 7.53 -19.54
C PRO A 143 0.17 6.50 -19.76
N ASP A 144 1.41 6.92 -20.00
CA ASP A 144 2.58 6.06 -20.18
C ASP A 144 3.02 5.38 -18.88
N GLU A 145 2.69 5.95 -17.72
CA GLU A 145 2.94 5.32 -16.43
C GLU A 145 1.97 4.16 -16.17
N LEU A 146 0.73 4.25 -16.63
CA LEU A 146 -0.21 3.14 -16.60
C LEU A 146 0.28 1.93 -17.40
N GLU A 147 0.99 2.16 -18.51
CA GLU A 147 1.53 1.07 -19.35
C GLU A 147 2.65 0.27 -18.66
N LYS A 148 3.23 0.77 -17.58
CA LYS A 148 4.22 0.04 -16.77
C LYS A 148 3.63 -1.13 -15.99
N PHE A 149 2.31 -1.13 -15.79
CA PHE A 149 1.61 -2.23 -15.12
C PHE A 149 1.23 -3.32 -16.12
N SER A 150 1.71 -4.53 -15.88
CA SER A 150 1.52 -5.67 -16.78
C SER A 150 0.25 -6.51 -16.49
N THR A 151 -0.36 -6.31 -15.31
CA THR A 151 -1.53 -7.04 -14.85
C THR A 151 -2.81 -6.21 -15.02
N SER A 152 -3.98 -6.78 -14.70
CA SER A 152 -5.28 -6.07 -14.65
C SER A 152 -5.30 -4.84 -13.72
N LEU A 153 -4.26 -4.65 -12.92
CA LEU A 153 -4.07 -3.44 -12.12
C LEU A 153 -4.03 -2.17 -13.01
N ARG A 154 -3.46 -2.26 -14.21
CA ARG A 154 -3.47 -1.17 -15.20
C ARG A 154 -4.90 -0.72 -15.52
N GLU A 155 -5.78 -1.66 -15.78
CA GLU A 155 -7.18 -1.40 -16.14
C GLU A 155 -7.95 -0.83 -14.94
N VAL A 156 -7.70 -1.36 -13.74
CA VAL A 156 -8.28 -0.83 -12.50
C VAL A 156 -7.84 0.62 -12.26
N LEU A 157 -6.54 0.89 -12.31
CA LEU A 157 -6.00 2.25 -12.12
C LEU A 157 -6.51 3.23 -13.19
N GLY A 158 -6.60 2.79 -14.45
CA GLY A 158 -7.16 3.58 -15.55
C GLY A 158 -8.64 3.91 -15.35
N CYS A 159 -9.42 2.95 -14.87
CA CYS A 159 -10.84 3.19 -14.54
C CYS A 159 -10.99 4.16 -13.37
N ILE A 160 -10.13 4.12 -12.36
CA ILE A 160 -10.09 5.10 -11.27
C ILE A 160 -9.78 6.49 -11.83
N LYS A 161 -8.69 6.60 -12.59
CA LYS A 161 -8.24 7.86 -13.20
C LYS A 161 -9.34 8.58 -13.97
N TYR A 162 -10.13 7.84 -14.74
CA TYR A 162 -11.16 8.41 -15.59
C TYR A 162 -12.57 8.34 -14.99
N SER A 163 -12.74 7.87 -13.75
CA SER A 163 -14.06 7.59 -13.13
C SER A 163 -14.98 8.82 -13.06
N LYS A 164 -14.44 10.03 -12.95
CA LYS A 164 -15.21 11.29 -12.95
C LYS A 164 -15.58 11.83 -14.32
N ASP A 165 -14.94 11.35 -15.37
CA ASP A 165 -15.15 11.78 -16.75
C ASP A 165 -15.76 10.64 -17.56
N LYS A 166 -17.08 10.67 -17.73
CA LYS A 166 -17.82 9.59 -18.40
C LYS A 166 -17.34 9.34 -19.85
N GLU A 167 -16.94 10.40 -20.56
CA GLU A 167 -16.49 10.27 -21.94
C GLU A 167 -15.10 9.64 -21.99
N LYS A 168 -14.20 10.10 -21.16
CA LYS A 168 -12.85 9.52 -21.06
C LYS A 168 -12.87 8.09 -20.55
N LEU A 169 -13.70 7.79 -19.53
CA LEU A 169 -13.86 6.43 -19.03
C LEU A 169 -14.40 5.49 -20.12
N SER A 170 -15.45 5.91 -20.81
CA SER A 170 -16.03 5.12 -21.93
C SER A 170 -15.00 4.91 -23.05
N SER A 171 -14.26 5.95 -23.41
CA SER A 171 -13.18 5.86 -24.41
C SER A 171 -12.06 4.93 -23.96
N PHE A 172 -11.62 5.03 -22.71
CA PHE A 172 -10.60 4.15 -22.13
C PHE A 172 -11.02 2.69 -22.19
N ILE A 173 -12.25 2.38 -21.77
CA ILE A 173 -12.76 0.99 -21.76
C ILE A 173 -12.89 0.44 -23.19
N ARG A 174 -13.51 1.19 -24.11
CA ARG A 174 -13.80 0.72 -25.47
C ARG A 174 -12.56 0.59 -26.35
N ASN A 175 -11.56 1.43 -26.15
CA ASN A 175 -10.32 1.41 -26.94
C ASN A 175 -9.24 0.48 -26.34
N ASN A 176 -9.49 -0.11 -25.19
CA ASN A 176 -8.53 -0.96 -24.52
C ASN A 176 -8.75 -2.43 -24.85
N THR A 177 -7.81 -3.02 -25.59
CA THR A 177 -7.83 -4.43 -25.97
C THR A 177 -7.61 -5.41 -24.83
N ARG A 178 -7.27 -4.92 -23.62
CA ARG A 178 -6.96 -5.70 -22.41
C ARG A 178 -8.13 -5.73 -21.41
N MET A 179 -9.37 -5.47 -21.87
CA MET A 179 -10.56 -5.45 -21.00
C MET A 179 -11.18 -6.84 -20.71
N MET A 180 -10.49 -7.93 -21.08
CA MET A 180 -10.73 -9.24 -20.46
C MET A 180 -10.05 -9.25 -19.09
N LEU A 181 -10.83 -9.21 -18.04
CA LEU A 181 -10.32 -9.04 -16.67
C LEU A 181 -10.74 -10.22 -15.79
N GLU A 182 -9.86 -10.57 -14.86
CA GLU A 182 -10.21 -11.46 -13.77
C GLU A 182 -11.41 -10.90 -12.98
N ILE A 183 -12.29 -11.76 -12.52
CA ILE A 183 -13.52 -11.39 -11.80
C ILE A 183 -13.28 -10.42 -10.65
N ASN A 184 -12.16 -10.57 -9.92
CA ASN A 184 -11.82 -9.67 -8.82
C ASN A 184 -11.50 -8.25 -9.28
N ALA A 185 -10.80 -8.09 -10.41
CA ALA A 185 -10.52 -6.78 -11.00
C ALA A 185 -11.81 -6.13 -11.52
N ALA A 186 -12.69 -6.89 -12.15
CA ALA A 186 -14.00 -6.42 -12.61
C ALA A 186 -14.88 -5.94 -11.44
N ARG A 187 -14.90 -6.67 -10.32
CA ARG A 187 -15.60 -6.25 -9.09
C ARG A 187 -15.07 -4.96 -8.50
N VAL A 188 -13.75 -4.75 -8.51
CA VAL A 188 -13.14 -3.50 -8.05
C VAL A 188 -13.56 -2.34 -8.96
N ILE A 189 -13.53 -2.52 -10.29
CA ILE A 189 -13.99 -1.50 -11.24
C ILE A 189 -15.46 -1.18 -11.02
N GLN A 190 -16.30 -2.19 -10.86
CA GLN A 190 -17.73 -2.03 -10.54
C GLN A 190 -17.94 -1.17 -9.28
N ALA A 191 -17.20 -1.47 -8.20
CA ALA A 191 -17.31 -0.75 -6.95
C ALA A 191 -16.89 0.73 -7.06
N ILE A 192 -15.85 1.01 -7.86
CA ILE A 192 -15.30 2.37 -8.04
C ILE A 192 -16.16 3.21 -8.97
N THR A 193 -16.64 2.61 -10.07
CA THR A 193 -17.38 3.33 -11.12
C THR A 193 -18.89 3.41 -10.86
N ASN A 194 -19.39 2.74 -9.82
CA ASN A 194 -20.83 2.55 -9.55
C ASN A 194 -21.61 1.96 -10.75
N ILE A 195 -20.92 1.25 -11.63
CA ILE A 195 -21.53 0.50 -12.73
C ILE A 195 -22.04 -0.81 -12.16
N THR A 196 -23.30 -1.15 -12.38
CA THR A 196 -23.84 -2.45 -11.98
C THR A 196 -23.57 -3.44 -13.10
N LEU A 197 -22.73 -4.43 -12.88
CA LEU A 197 -22.42 -5.51 -13.79
C LEU A 197 -23.03 -6.80 -13.23
N ASP A 198 -23.63 -7.62 -14.07
CA ASP A 198 -24.06 -8.96 -13.69
C ASP A 198 -22.85 -9.91 -13.76
N LEU A 199 -22.14 -9.99 -12.63
CA LEU A 199 -20.94 -10.81 -12.48
C LEU A 199 -21.31 -12.13 -11.78
N SER A 200 -21.57 -13.18 -12.55
CA SER A 200 -21.83 -14.51 -11.97
C SER A 200 -20.57 -15.07 -11.29
N GLU A 201 -20.76 -15.79 -10.18
CA GLU A 201 -19.65 -16.36 -9.40
C GLU A 201 -18.89 -17.50 -10.13
N GLU A 202 -19.45 -18.01 -11.23
CA GLU A 202 -18.93 -19.13 -12.00
C GLU A 202 -17.92 -18.70 -13.11
N VAL A 203 -17.72 -17.39 -13.31
CA VAL A 203 -16.87 -16.85 -14.39
C VAL A 203 -15.54 -16.41 -13.83
N GLU A 204 -14.44 -16.92 -14.36
CA GLU A 204 -13.09 -16.53 -13.96
C GLU A 204 -12.65 -15.19 -14.58
N GLU A 205 -13.07 -14.91 -15.83
CA GLU A 205 -12.74 -13.70 -16.57
C GLU A 205 -13.99 -13.03 -17.13
N VAL A 206 -13.97 -11.71 -17.19
CA VAL A 206 -15.09 -10.87 -17.66
C VAL A 206 -14.62 -9.95 -18.76
N ASP A 207 -15.36 -9.92 -19.89
CA ASP A 207 -15.23 -8.90 -20.92
C ASP A 207 -15.95 -7.62 -20.46
N MET A 208 -15.21 -6.67 -19.95
CA MET A 208 -15.76 -5.42 -19.43
C MET A 208 -16.41 -4.56 -20.49
N CYS A 209 -15.96 -4.62 -21.76
CA CYS A 209 -16.57 -3.88 -22.86
C CYS A 209 -17.99 -4.40 -23.11
N LYS A 210 -18.13 -5.73 -23.21
CA LYS A 210 -19.43 -6.37 -23.43
C LYS A 210 -20.36 -6.16 -22.24
N ALA A 211 -19.88 -6.33 -21.02
CA ALA A 211 -20.67 -6.14 -19.79
C ALA A 211 -21.25 -4.72 -19.67
N ILE A 212 -20.48 -3.70 -20.09
CA ILE A 212 -20.96 -2.32 -20.11
C ILE A 212 -21.95 -2.07 -21.24
N ASP A 213 -21.72 -2.62 -22.42
CA ASP A 213 -22.65 -2.47 -23.55
C ASP A 213 -24.00 -3.15 -23.25
N ASP A 214 -24.02 -4.33 -22.65
CA ASP A 214 -25.23 -5.04 -22.23
C ASP A 214 -26.01 -4.19 -21.19
N MET A 215 -25.34 -3.64 -20.19
CA MET A 215 -25.96 -2.74 -19.21
C MET A 215 -26.56 -1.48 -19.85
N MET A 216 -25.95 -0.93 -20.90
CA MET A 216 -26.46 0.25 -21.59
C MET A 216 -27.69 -0.06 -22.48
N GLN A 217 -27.85 -1.32 -22.93
CA GLN A 217 -29.00 -1.77 -23.69
C GLN A 217 -30.21 -2.05 -22.78
N ASP A 218 -30.00 -2.60 -21.59
CA ASP A 218 -31.09 -2.92 -20.64
C ASP A 218 -31.75 -1.68 -20.01
N ARG A 219 -31.15 -0.49 -20.18
CA ARG A 219 -31.68 0.80 -19.68
C ARG A 219 -32.50 1.57 -20.74
N LYS A 220 -32.76 1.00 -21.89
CA LYS A 220 -33.68 1.53 -22.93
C LYS A 220 -35.03 0.83 -22.87
#